data_13fbba947036bec8a7174d8c7161d4ce
#
_entry.id   13fbba947036bec8a7174d8c7161d4ce
#
_cell.length_a   1.000
_cell.length_b   1.000
_cell.length_c   1.000
_cell.angle_alpha   90.00
_cell.angle_beta   90.00
_cell.angle_gamma   90.00
#
_symmetry.space_group_name_H-M   'P 1'
#
loop_
_entity.id
_entity.type
_entity.pdbx_description
1 polymer ?
#
loop_
_entity_poly.entity_id
_entity_poly.type
_entity_poly.pdbx_seq_one_letter_code
_entity_poly.pdbx_strand_id
1 'polypeptide(L)'
;MAGYVQHGQTTTLEHAAAVAYLSLALVRKLGIRCNERALVRGALLHDYYLYDWHDHNAAPDAWHGFTHPRHALRNAEADFPDLTPLERDIIAHHMFPLVPSPPRHVEALVVSLVDKACSTIEVFAQRPWVRTPEGGAAC
;
A
#
# COMPACT_ATOMS: atom_id res chain seq x y z
N MET A 1 2.76 -12.44 3.76
CA MET A 1 2.79 -11.33 2.79
C MET A 1 3.51 -11.68 1.49
N ALA A 2 4.67 -12.30 1.51
CA ALA A 2 5.44 -12.60 0.29
C ALA A 2 4.74 -13.52 -0.73
N GLY A 3 3.78 -14.33 -0.32
CA GLY A 3 3.02 -15.23 -1.20
C GLY A 3 1.71 -14.66 -1.76
N TYR A 4 1.32 -13.45 -1.36
CA TYR A 4 0.08 -12.83 -1.83
C TYR A 4 0.33 -11.89 -2.99
N VAL A 5 -0.46 -12.01 -4.05
CA VAL A 5 -0.39 -11.15 -5.23
C VAL A 5 -1.36 -9.99 -5.07
N GLN A 6 -0.84 -8.76 -5.11
CA GLN A 6 -1.61 -7.54 -4.95
C GLN A 6 -2.26 -7.12 -6.27
N HIS A 7 -1.46 -6.92 -7.27
CA HIS A 7 -1.87 -6.47 -8.59
C HIS A 7 -1.18 -7.32 -9.66
N GLY A 8 -1.80 -8.45 -10.03
CA GLY A 8 -1.25 -9.36 -11.02
C GLY A 8 -0.06 -10.16 -10.51
N GLN A 9 1.18 -9.84 -10.93
CA GLN A 9 2.39 -10.58 -10.55
C GLN A 9 3.14 -9.97 -9.35
N THR A 10 2.77 -8.77 -8.92
CA THR A 10 3.42 -8.09 -7.79
C THR A 10 2.88 -8.65 -6.47
N THR A 11 3.74 -9.08 -5.58
CA THR A 11 3.35 -9.52 -4.24
C THR A 11 2.99 -8.31 -3.36
N THR A 12 2.18 -8.55 -2.33
CA THR A 12 1.84 -7.50 -1.35
C THR A 12 3.08 -6.91 -0.68
N LEU A 13 4.09 -7.74 -0.43
CA LEU A 13 5.34 -7.28 0.16
C LEU A 13 6.14 -6.37 -0.79
N GLU A 14 6.24 -6.74 -2.05
CA GLU A 14 6.92 -5.93 -3.07
C GLU A 14 6.22 -4.59 -3.28
N HIS A 15 4.89 -4.59 -3.34
CA HIS A 15 4.10 -3.37 -3.41
C HIS A 15 4.33 -2.47 -2.19
N ALA A 16 4.20 -3.00 -0.97
CA ALA A 16 4.42 -2.25 0.26
C ALA A 16 5.85 -1.67 0.36
N ALA A 17 6.86 -2.45 -0.07
CA ALA A 17 8.24 -2.00 -0.11
C ALA A 17 8.44 -0.87 -1.13
N ALA A 18 7.82 -0.97 -2.32
CA ALA A 18 7.87 0.08 -3.33
C ALA A 18 7.20 1.38 -2.84
N VAL A 19 6.03 1.28 -2.21
CA VAL A 19 5.33 2.43 -1.62
C VAL A 19 6.17 3.08 -0.53
N ALA A 20 6.78 2.30 0.36
CA ALA A 20 7.65 2.82 1.43
C ALA A 20 8.88 3.54 0.87
N TYR A 21 9.57 2.92 -0.09
CA TYR A 21 10.76 3.49 -0.72
C TYR A 21 10.45 4.80 -1.46
N LEU A 22 9.42 4.79 -2.30
CA LEU A 22 9.05 5.97 -3.10
C LEU A 22 8.51 7.10 -2.23
N SER A 23 7.77 6.79 -1.17
CA SER A 23 7.31 7.79 -0.20
C SER A 23 8.49 8.48 0.49
N LEU A 24 9.48 7.71 0.94
CA LEU A 24 10.70 8.24 1.55
C LEU A 24 11.51 9.09 0.56
N ALA A 25 11.70 8.59 -0.66
CA ALA A 25 12.41 9.32 -1.71
C ALA A 25 11.71 10.65 -2.05
N LEU A 26 10.38 10.64 -2.11
CA LEU A 26 9.58 11.83 -2.43
C LEU A 26 9.71 12.91 -1.34
N VAL A 27 9.55 12.56 -0.06
CA VAL A 27 9.65 13.54 1.03
C VAL A 27 11.05 14.14 1.12
N ARG A 28 12.09 13.33 0.90
CA ARG A 28 13.48 13.82 0.87
C ARG A 28 13.74 14.73 -0.31
N LYS A 29 13.28 14.36 -1.51
CA LYS A 29 13.44 15.16 -2.73
C LYS A 29 12.75 16.51 -2.63
N LEU A 30 11.56 16.55 -2.03
CA LEU A 30 10.77 17.77 -1.87
C LEU A 30 11.12 18.56 -0.59
N GLY A 31 12.00 18.05 0.26
CA GLY A 31 12.38 18.68 1.52
C GLY A 31 11.22 18.73 2.54
N ILE A 32 10.29 17.79 2.47
CA ILE A 32 9.16 17.72 3.40
C ILE A 32 9.66 17.24 4.75
N ARG A 33 9.47 18.06 5.79
CA ARG A 33 9.77 17.67 7.17
C ARG A 33 8.72 16.71 7.68
N CYS A 34 9.11 15.50 8.01
CA CYS A 34 8.21 14.45 8.46
C CYS A 34 8.96 13.43 9.33
N ASN A 35 8.21 12.55 9.99
CA ASN A 35 8.78 11.41 10.70
C ASN A 35 9.04 10.27 9.70
N GLU A 36 10.25 10.21 9.13
CA GLU A 36 10.61 9.21 8.11
C GLU A 36 10.45 7.77 8.60
N ARG A 37 10.74 7.49 9.88
CA ARG A 37 10.59 6.15 10.45
C ARG A 37 9.12 5.72 10.46
N ALA A 38 8.24 6.58 10.93
CA ALA A 38 6.80 6.31 10.95
C ALA A 38 6.22 6.24 9.53
N LEU A 39 6.69 7.10 8.60
CA LEU A 39 6.35 7.06 7.19
C LEU A 39 6.63 5.67 6.60
N VAL A 40 7.86 5.17 6.75
CA VAL A 40 8.29 3.88 6.19
C VAL A 40 7.54 2.72 6.84
N ARG A 41 7.44 2.71 8.18
CA ARG A 41 6.74 1.65 8.91
C ARG A 41 5.26 1.62 8.57
N GLY A 42 4.60 2.77 8.55
CA GLY A 42 3.19 2.88 8.16
C GLY A 42 2.96 2.44 6.71
N ALA A 43 3.84 2.82 5.79
CA ALA A 43 3.78 2.39 4.40
C ALA A 43 3.96 0.87 4.24
N LEU A 44 4.85 0.24 5.00
CA LEU A 44 5.01 -1.22 4.98
C LEU A 44 3.79 -1.97 5.53
N LEU A 45 3.02 -1.35 6.41
CA LEU A 45 1.87 -1.96 7.08
C LEU A 45 0.52 -1.53 6.52
N HIS A 46 0.48 -0.63 5.52
CA HIS A 46 -0.79 -0.08 5.06
C HIS A 46 -1.76 -1.14 4.52
N ASP A 47 -1.26 -2.20 3.92
CA ASP A 47 -2.02 -3.33 3.38
C ASP A 47 -1.89 -4.61 4.22
N TYR A 48 -1.59 -4.50 5.49
CA TYR A 48 -1.37 -5.63 6.39
C TYR A 48 -2.62 -6.51 6.60
N TYR A 49 -3.74 -6.14 6.03
CA TYR A 49 -5.00 -6.88 6.10
C TYR A 49 -4.97 -8.22 5.33
N LEU A 50 -4.16 -8.35 4.29
CA LEU A 50 -4.05 -9.58 3.49
C LEU A 50 -3.40 -10.74 4.24
N TYR A 51 -3.01 -10.51 5.49
CA TYR A 51 -2.39 -11.50 6.37
C TYR A 51 -3.35 -12.08 7.41
N ASP A 52 -4.65 -11.85 7.28
CA ASP A 52 -5.63 -12.37 8.24
C ASP A 52 -5.92 -13.85 7.99
N TRP A 53 -5.38 -14.70 8.85
CA TRP A 53 -5.56 -16.15 8.87
C TRP A 53 -6.98 -16.57 9.31
N HIS A 54 -7.76 -15.65 9.85
CA HIS A 54 -9.02 -15.95 10.52
C HIS A 54 -10.25 -15.74 9.65
N ASP A 55 -10.11 -15.12 8.49
CA ASP A 55 -11.26 -14.78 7.64
C ASP A 55 -11.23 -15.53 6.30
N HIS A 56 -11.33 -16.86 6.36
CA HIS A 56 -11.46 -17.71 5.15
C HIS A 56 -12.81 -17.54 4.44
N ASN A 57 -13.74 -16.75 4.95
CA ASN A 57 -15.10 -16.59 4.45
C ASN A 57 -15.47 -15.17 4.04
N ALA A 58 -14.53 -14.25 3.96
CA ALA A 58 -14.81 -12.94 3.39
C ALA A 58 -15.05 -13.08 1.89
N ALA A 59 -16.33 -13.17 1.51
CA ALA A 59 -16.73 -13.03 0.12
C ALA A 59 -16.16 -11.71 -0.42
N PRO A 60 -15.76 -11.64 -1.70
CA PRO A 60 -15.32 -10.40 -2.31
C PRO A 60 -16.52 -9.46 -2.47
N ASP A 61 -16.86 -8.76 -1.40
CA ASP A 61 -17.92 -7.78 -1.41
C ASP A 61 -17.48 -6.55 -2.21
N ALA A 62 -18.41 -5.96 -2.95
CA ALA A 62 -18.20 -4.70 -3.69
C ALA A 62 -17.74 -3.54 -2.76
N TRP A 63 -17.87 -3.69 -1.45
CA TRP A 63 -17.46 -2.76 -0.40
C TRP A 63 -16.04 -3.01 0.12
N HIS A 64 -15.34 -3.99 -0.40
CA HIS A 64 -14.01 -4.41 0.07
C HIS A 64 -13.00 -3.26 0.12
N GLY A 65 -12.98 -2.41 -0.89
CA GLY A 65 -12.11 -1.23 -0.93
C GLY A 65 -12.37 -0.21 0.19
N PHE A 66 -13.58 -0.20 0.78
CA PHE A 66 -13.93 0.71 1.87
C PHE A 66 -13.63 0.16 3.26
N THR A 67 -13.54 -1.16 3.39
CA THR A 67 -13.39 -1.83 4.69
C THR A 67 -11.96 -2.29 4.96
N HIS A 68 -11.15 -2.53 3.92
CA HIS A 68 -9.82 -3.09 4.10
C HIS A 68 -8.85 -2.22 4.93
N PRO A 69 -8.88 -0.86 4.92
CA PRO A 69 -8.01 -0.10 5.80
C PRO A 69 -8.28 -0.35 7.30
N ARG A 70 -9.52 -0.60 7.66
CA ARG A 70 -9.89 -0.94 9.04
C ARG A 70 -9.39 -2.32 9.43
N HIS A 71 -9.45 -3.29 8.52
CA HIS A 71 -8.91 -4.62 8.74
C HIS A 71 -7.38 -4.60 8.85
N ALA A 72 -6.71 -3.87 7.95
CA ALA A 72 -5.27 -3.66 8.02
C ALA A 72 -4.83 -3.05 9.35
N LEU A 73 -5.56 -2.02 9.81
CA LEU A 73 -5.25 -1.37 11.09
C LEU A 73 -5.44 -2.32 12.27
N ARG A 74 -6.54 -3.08 12.32
CA ARG A 74 -6.79 -4.05 13.40
C ARG A 74 -5.71 -5.12 13.47
N ASN A 75 -5.32 -5.67 12.32
CA ASN A 75 -4.27 -6.68 12.26
C ASN A 75 -2.91 -6.11 12.67
N ALA A 76 -2.60 -4.91 12.20
CA ALA A 76 -1.37 -4.24 12.58
C ALA A 76 -1.33 -3.91 14.08
N GLU A 77 -2.44 -3.46 14.68
CA GLU A 77 -2.52 -3.20 16.12
C GLU A 77 -2.40 -4.48 16.96
N ALA A 78 -2.91 -5.58 16.47
CA ALA A 78 -2.82 -6.87 17.17
C ALA A 78 -1.36 -7.39 17.21
N ASP A 79 -0.64 -7.26 16.11
CA ASP A 79 0.72 -7.79 15.97
C ASP A 79 1.79 -6.77 16.40
N PHE A 80 1.47 -5.48 16.33
CA PHE A 80 2.38 -4.36 16.68
C PHE A 80 1.72 -3.42 17.69
N PRO A 81 1.67 -3.77 18.97
CA PRO A 81 1.00 -2.96 20.01
C PRO A 81 1.67 -1.60 20.25
N ASP A 82 2.88 -1.40 19.73
CA ASP A 82 3.66 -0.16 19.82
C ASP A 82 3.41 0.83 18.67
N LEU A 83 2.39 0.59 17.82
CA LEU A 83 2.04 1.51 16.74
C LEU A 83 1.73 2.90 17.27
N THR A 84 2.39 3.89 16.69
CA THR A 84 2.15 5.30 16.99
C THR A 84 0.83 5.81 16.38
N PRO A 85 0.24 6.90 16.90
CA PRO A 85 -0.93 7.52 16.28
C PRO A 85 -0.70 7.92 14.81
N LEU A 86 0.51 8.31 14.46
CA LEU A 86 0.90 8.66 13.08
C LEU A 86 0.88 7.44 12.16
N GLU A 87 1.44 6.31 12.60
CA GLU A 87 1.42 5.06 11.84
C GLU A 87 0.00 4.53 11.64
N ARG A 88 -0.85 4.66 12.68
CA ARG A 88 -2.27 4.35 12.58
C ARG A 88 -3.00 5.23 11.56
N ASP A 89 -2.68 6.51 11.51
CA ASP A 89 -3.25 7.44 10.52
C ASP A 89 -2.89 7.03 9.09
N ILE A 90 -1.63 6.63 8.85
CA ILE A 90 -1.18 6.13 7.56
C ILE A 90 -2.00 4.90 7.14
N ILE A 91 -2.10 3.91 8.01
CA ILE A 91 -2.80 2.65 7.70
C ILE A 91 -4.31 2.89 7.49
N ALA A 92 -4.93 3.69 8.36
CA ALA A 92 -6.38 3.94 8.32
C ALA A 92 -6.83 4.75 7.10
N HIS A 93 -5.98 5.64 6.59
CA HIS A 93 -6.37 6.63 5.58
C HIS A 93 -5.65 6.49 4.23
N HIS A 94 -4.93 5.38 3.99
CA HIS A 94 -4.22 5.18 2.73
C HIS A 94 -5.14 5.10 1.51
N MET A 95 -6.43 4.82 1.69
CA MET A 95 -7.42 4.79 0.60
C MET A 95 -7.97 6.17 0.21
N PHE A 96 -7.56 7.23 0.88
CA PHE A 96 -7.93 8.60 0.46
C PHE A 96 -7.29 8.90 -0.93
N PRO A 97 -7.96 9.60 -1.85
CA PRO A 97 -9.31 10.20 -1.76
C PRO A 97 -10.46 9.25 -2.17
N LEU A 98 -10.21 7.99 -2.50
CA LEU A 98 -11.25 7.03 -2.89
C LEU A 98 -12.24 6.79 -1.74
N VAL A 99 -11.74 6.71 -0.52
CA VAL A 99 -12.55 6.78 0.70
C VAL A 99 -12.49 8.23 1.19
N PRO A 100 -13.62 8.91 1.39
CA PRO A 100 -13.66 10.34 1.76
C PRO A 100 -13.33 10.58 3.24
N SER A 101 -12.26 9.96 3.72
CA SER A 101 -11.72 10.14 5.06
C SER A 101 -10.29 10.67 4.94
N PRO A 102 -10.09 12.00 5.08
CA PRO A 102 -8.78 12.60 4.82
C PRO A 102 -7.77 12.21 5.91
N PRO A 103 -6.50 12.01 5.52
CA PRO A 103 -5.42 11.81 6.47
C PRO A 103 -5.18 13.07 7.31
N ARG A 104 -4.71 12.88 8.53
CA ARG A 104 -4.44 13.98 9.49
C ARG A 104 -3.00 14.46 9.44
N HIS A 105 -2.09 13.63 8.93
CA HIS A 105 -0.65 13.88 8.88
C HIS A 105 -0.17 13.90 7.42
N VAL A 106 0.87 14.69 7.16
CA VAL A 106 1.48 14.78 5.81
C VAL A 106 2.03 13.44 5.35
N GLU A 107 2.56 12.63 6.26
CA GLU A 107 3.05 11.27 5.98
C GLU A 107 1.93 10.39 5.43
N ALA A 108 0.76 10.44 6.04
CA ALA A 108 -0.39 9.65 5.59
C ALA A 108 -0.90 10.10 4.21
N LEU A 109 -0.87 11.41 3.94
CA LEU A 109 -1.20 11.93 2.61
C LEU A 109 -0.19 11.47 1.56
N VAL A 110 1.09 11.55 1.86
CA VAL A 110 2.17 11.12 0.93
C VAL A 110 2.03 9.64 0.62
N VAL A 111 1.88 8.78 1.63
CA VAL A 111 1.70 7.32 1.43
C VAL A 111 0.45 7.03 0.61
N SER A 112 -0.67 7.71 0.89
CA SER A 112 -1.90 7.54 0.12
C SER A 112 -1.73 7.86 -1.36
N LEU A 113 -1.05 8.96 -1.70
CA LEU A 113 -0.81 9.36 -3.08
C LEU A 113 0.18 8.43 -3.79
N VAL A 114 1.26 8.06 -3.12
CA VAL A 114 2.27 7.12 -3.67
C VAL A 114 1.68 5.74 -3.88
N ASP A 115 0.88 5.24 -2.96
CA ASP A 115 0.16 3.97 -3.10
C ASP A 115 -0.71 3.96 -4.37
N LYS A 116 -1.49 5.00 -4.62
CA LYS A 116 -2.31 5.12 -5.84
C LYS A 116 -1.46 5.16 -7.11
N ALA A 117 -0.34 5.88 -7.08
CA ALA A 117 0.59 5.92 -8.20
C ALA A 117 1.20 4.53 -8.47
N CYS A 118 1.69 3.83 -7.45
CA CYS A 118 2.22 2.47 -7.57
C CYS A 118 1.18 1.50 -8.13
N SER A 119 -0.02 1.47 -7.53
CA SER A 119 -1.11 0.60 -7.97
C SER A 119 -1.50 0.86 -9.42
N THR A 120 -1.55 2.12 -9.83
CA THR A 120 -1.85 2.51 -11.22
C THR A 120 -0.77 2.01 -12.18
N ILE A 121 0.49 2.21 -11.86
CA ILE A 121 1.63 1.75 -12.68
C ILE A 121 1.63 0.22 -12.78
N GLU A 122 1.42 -0.50 -11.68
CA GLU A 122 1.36 -1.96 -11.66
C GLU A 122 0.24 -2.50 -12.56
N VAL A 123 -0.95 -1.91 -12.51
CA VAL A 123 -2.06 -2.28 -13.37
C VAL A 123 -1.76 -2.01 -14.85
N PHE A 124 -1.17 -0.86 -15.17
CA PHE A 124 -0.81 -0.52 -16.55
C PHE A 124 0.32 -1.39 -17.11
N ALA A 125 1.35 -1.69 -16.31
CA ALA A 125 2.46 -2.54 -16.72
C ALA A 125 2.03 -3.98 -17.08
N GLN A 126 0.89 -4.43 -16.58
CA GLN A 126 0.36 -5.77 -16.85
C GLN A 126 -0.57 -5.82 -18.06
N ARG A 127 -0.91 -4.69 -18.68
CA ARG A 127 -1.76 -4.68 -19.88
C ARG A 127 -0.98 -5.21 -21.08
N PRO A 128 -1.60 -6.06 -21.94
CA PRO A 128 -0.92 -6.73 -23.05
C PRO A 128 -0.22 -5.79 -24.04
N TRP A 129 -0.70 -4.55 -24.18
CA TRP A 129 -0.12 -3.57 -25.11
C TRP A 129 1.12 -2.84 -24.56
N VAL A 130 1.43 -2.98 -23.28
CA VAL A 130 2.64 -2.42 -22.66
C VAL A 130 3.77 -3.44 -22.62
N ARG A 131 3.49 -4.70 -22.91
CA ARG A 131 4.55 -5.68 -23.09
C ARG A 131 5.37 -5.26 -24.32
N THR A 132 6.56 -4.74 -24.08
CA THR A 132 7.59 -4.75 -25.13
C THR A 132 7.71 -6.18 -25.63
N PRO A 133 7.64 -6.43 -26.95
CA PRO A 133 7.94 -7.76 -27.44
C PRO A 133 9.32 -8.12 -26.91
N GLU A 134 9.39 -9.12 -26.06
CA GLU A 134 10.66 -9.76 -25.76
C GLU A 134 11.20 -10.14 -27.12
N GLY A 135 12.38 -9.60 -27.44
CA GLY A 135 13.01 -9.84 -28.71
C GLY A 135 13.07 -11.33 -28.94
N GLY A 136 12.29 -11.80 -29.88
CA GLY A 136 12.45 -13.15 -30.37
C GLY A 136 13.91 -13.28 -30.77
N ALA A 137 14.65 -14.07 -30.00
CA ALA A 137 15.94 -14.53 -30.46
C ALA A 137 15.65 -15.32 -31.74
N ALA A 138 15.78 -14.64 -32.86
CA ALA A 138 15.87 -15.30 -34.13
C ALA A 138 17.18 -16.10 -34.09
N CYS A 139 17.05 -17.41 -34.25
CA CYS A 139 18.17 -18.29 -34.55
C CYS A 139 18.91 -17.81 -35.78
#